data_6ab19936b979870676b102580918e051
#
_entry.id   6ab19936b979870676b102580918e051
#
_cell.length_a   1.000
_cell.length_b   1.000
_cell.length_c   1.000
_cell.angle_alpha   90.00
_cell.angle_beta   90.00
_cell.angle_gamma   90.00
#
_symmetry.space_group_name_H-M   'P 1'
#
loop_
_entity.id
_entity.type
_entity.pdbx_description
1 polymer ?
#
loop_
_entity_poly.entity_id
_entity_poly.type
_entity_poly.pdbx_seq_one_letter_code
_entity_poly.pdbx_strand_id
1 'polypeptide(L)'
;MIYDILQYGAVGDGTTNDGPAIQKAIDACAAAGGGRVLVPGGHIYKCGSILLHSHVELHLEHGSRLKASENKEDFLEVEAAYRDHYRDTSLKVPSYENCEYDGEPKNYFIMAKDAEDVCISGSGVIDGSEENFYGEIDHNFIEGTYYPRIPMLLMKGVQHLTIREVTLTRSAFWTVHMVGCQDVLIDGIRILNNLKMVNCDGIDPDHCRNVRINNCHIESADDCIVFKTTEKNADLGPCENIVVSNCTLTSTSAAIKFGTESVSDFRNITVTNCVISRTNRGIS
;
A
#
# COMPACT_ATOMS: atom_id res chain seq x y z
N MET A 1 3.28 -18.77 -15.81
CA MET A 1 4.14 -18.14 -16.85
C MET A 1 4.85 -16.96 -16.23
N ILE A 2 6.02 -16.55 -16.74
CA ILE A 2 6.78 -15.39 -16.21
C ILE A 2 6.80 -14.31 -17.31
N TYR A 3 6.51 -13.09 -16.92
CA TYR A 3 6.49 -11.89 -17.76
C TYR A 3 7.54 -10.92 -17.22
N ASP A 4 8.74 -10.96 -17.81
CA ASP A 4 9.86 -10.11 -17.42
C ASP A 4 9.67 -8.70 -17.99
N ILE A 5 9.60 -7.67 -17.13
CA ILE A 5 9.35 -6.28 -17.56
C ILE A 5 10.39 -5.73 -18.53
N LEU A 6 11.62 -6.24 -18.52
CA LEU A 6 12.65 -5.86 -19.48
C LEU A 6 12.27 -6.26 -20.92
N GLN A 7 11.54 -7.37 -21.10
CA GLN A 7 11.03 -7.80 -22.40
C GLN A 7 9.89 -6.91 -22.91
N TYR A 8 9.29 -6.09 -22.04
CA TYR A 8 8.23 -5.14 -22.37
C TYR A 8 8.75 -3.70 -22.50
N GLY A 9 10.08 -3.52 -22.40
CA GLY A 9 10.74 -2.25 -22.66
C GLY A 9 11.12 -1.45 -21.42
N ALA A 10 11.07 -2.04 -20.22
CA ALA A 10 11.63 -1.40 -19.03
C ALA A 10 13.15 -1.25 -19.15
N VAL A 11 13.68 -0.15 -18.66
CA VAL A 11 15.12 0.21 -18.75
C VAL A 11 15.83 -0.01 -17.40
N GLY A 12 15.22 0.39 -16.30
CA GLY A 12 15.74 0.21 -14.96
C GLY A 12 16.97 1.06 -14.63
N ASP A 13 17.10 2.23 -15.24
CA ASP A 13 18.22 3.17 -15.04
C ASP A 13 17.98 4.21 -13.93
N GLY A 14 16.82 4.17 -13.27
CA GLY A 14 16.39 5.09 -12.23
C GLY A 14 15.94 6.47 -12.70
N THR A 15 15.95 6.72 -14.01
CA THR A 15 15.60 8.00 -14.62
C THR A 15 14.47 7.91 -15.64
N THR A 16 14.45 6.86 -16.43
CA THR A 16 13.38 6.56 -17.39
C THR A 16 12.09 6.19 -16.65
N ASN A 17 10.94 6.67 -17.11
CA ASN A 17 9.65 6.21 -16.61
C ASN A 17 9.34 4.81 -17.17
N ASP A 18 9.55 3.79 -16.35
CA ASP A 18 9.31 2.38 -16.69
C ASP A 18 7.84 1.95 -16.47
N GLY A 19 7.01 2.81 -15.90
CA GLY A 19 5.59 2.52 -15.60
C GLY A 19 4.82 1.93 -16.79
N PRO A 20 4.87 2.52 -17.99
CA PRO A 20 4.19 1.98 -19.15
C PRO A 20 4.67 0.57 -19.56
N ALA A 21 5.95 0.26 -19.39
CA ALA A 21 6.50 -1.07 -19.68
C ALA A 21 6.06 -2.10 -18.65
N ILE A 22 6.08 -1.73 -17.36
CA ILE A 22 5.59 -2.56 -16.26
C ILE A 22 4.11 -2.85 -16.46
N GLN A 23 3.30 -1.83 -16.78
CA GLN A 23 1.85 -2.02 -17.00
C GLN A 23 1.57 -2.96 -18.18
N LYS A 24 2.31 -2.83 -19.28
CA LYS A 24 2.19 -3.76 -20.42
C LYS A 24 2.47 -5.21 -20.05
N ALA A 25 3.46 -5.46 -19.18
CA ALA A 25 3.74 -6.81 -18.70
C ALA A 25 2.61 -7.35 -17.82
N ILE A 26 2.04 -6.51 -16.95
CA ILE A 26 0.90 -6.84 -16.12
C ILE A 26 -0.34 -7.16 -16.96
N ASP A 27 -0.64 -6.31 -17.95
CA ASP A 27 -1.80 -6.49 -18.84
C ASP A 27 -1.66 -7.78 -19.67
N ALA A 28 -0.47 -8.06 -20.19
CA ALA A 28 -0.19 -9.30 -20.92
C ALA A 28 -0.33 -10.54 -20.03
N CYS A 29 0.13 -10.45 -18.78
CA CYS A 29 -0.01 -11.52 -17.79
C CYS A 29 -1.49 -11.79 -17.50
N ALA A 30 -2.26 -10.76 -17.21
CA ALA A 30 -3.69 -10.88 -16.93
C ALA A 30 -4.47 -11.42 -18.12
N ALA A 31 -4.22 -10.92 -19.32
CA ALA A 31 -4.85 -11.38 -20.56
C ALA A 31 -4.60 -12.87 -20.87
N ALA A 32 -3.50 -13.42 -20.38
CA ALA A 32 -3.18 -14.84 -20.51
C ALA A 32 -3.73 -15.71 -19.36
N GLY A 33 -4.55 -15.15 -18.49
CA GLY A 33 -5.16 -15.86 -17.35
C GLY A 33 -4.32 -15.83 -16.08
N GLY A 34 -3.30 -14.97 -16.01
CA GLY A 34 -2.50 -14.75 -14.79
C GLY A 34 -1.09 -15.36 -14.87
N GLY A 35 -0.34 -15.11 -13.82
CA GLY A 35 1.04 -15.55 -13.68
C GLY A 35 1.91 -14.57 -12.90
N ARG A 36 3.21 -14.62 -13.13
CA ARG A 36 4.19 -13.77 -12.45
C ARG A 36 4.74 -12.70 -13.39
N VAL A 37 4.58 -11.44 -12.99
CA VAL A 37 5.32 -10.31 -13.57
C VAL A 37 6.60 -10.13 -12.78
N LEU A 38 7.73 -10.30 -13.45
CA LEU A 38 9.05 -10.27 -12.83
C LEU A 38 9.65 -8.88 -12.95
N VAL A 39 10.08 -8.33 -11.82
CA VAL A 39 10.89 -7.11 -11.71
C VAL A 39 12.32 -7.52 -11.39
N PRO A 40 13.22 -7.60 -12.39
CA PRO A 40 14.57 -8.12 -12.20
C PRO A 40 15.44 -7.31 -11.25
N GLY A 41 16.33 -8.00 -10.54
CA GLY A 41 17.26 -7.41 -9.59
C GLY A 41 18.36 -6.58 -10.22
N GLY A 42 19.02 -5.73 -9.38
CA GLY A 42 20.14 -4.91 -9.81
C GLY A 42 19.77 -3.62 -10.54
N HIS A 43 18.49 -3.27 -10.58
CA HIS A 43 17.95 -2.13 -11.30
C HIS A 43 17.08 -1.24 -10.41
N ILE A 44 16.93 0.03 -10.79
CA ILE A 44 15.99 0.99 -10.21
C ILE A 44 14.99 1.37 -11.29
N TYR A 45 13.77 0.92 -11.13
CA TYR A 45 12.66 1.21 -12.06
C TYR A 45 11.85 2.39 -11.53
N LYS A 46 12.05 3.57 -12.11
CA LYS A 46 11.22 4.74 -11.78
C LYS A 46 9.88 4.61 -12.49
N CYS A 47 8.79 4.75 -11.76
CA CYS A 47 7.46 4.61 -12.35
C CYS A 47 6.41 5.46 -11.60
N GLY A 48 5.37 5.80 -12.31
CA GLY A 48 4.13 6.30 -11.75
C GLY A 48 3.19 5.17 -11.34
N SER A 49 1.91 5.36 -11.59
CA SER A 49 0.88 4.39 -11.20
C SER A 49 1.02 3.04 -11.88
N ILE A 50 0.82 1.99 -11.10
CA ILE A 50 0.73 0.59 -11.55
C ILE A 50 -0.61 0.04 -11.10
N LEU A 51 -1.36 -0.57 -12.03
CA LEU A 51 -2.62 -1.26 -11.75
C LEU A 51 -2.43 -2.78 -11.85
N LEU A 52 -2.67 -3.48 -10.76
CA LEU A 52 -2.66 -4.94 -10.71
C LEU A 52 -4.03 -5.49 -11.04
N HIS A 53 -4.05 -6.59 -11.78
CA HIS A 53 -5.25 -7.33 -12.15
C HIS A 53 -5.35 -8.66 -11.38
N SER A 54 -6.51 -9.31 -11.50
CA SER A 54 -6.73 -10.65 -10.91
C SER A 54 -5.70 -11.66 -11.43
N HIS A 55 -5.31 -12.58 -10.55
CA HIS A 55 -4.38 -13.70 -10.81
C HIS A 55 -2.96 -13.26 -11.19
N VAL A 56 -2.56 -12.03 -10.84
CA VAL A 56 -1.22 -11.50 -11.12
C VAL A 56 -0.39 -11.44 -9.85
N GLU A 57 0.80 -12.02 -9.92
CA GLU A 57 1.87 -11.81 -8.93
C GLU A 57 2.88 -10.78 -9.47
N LEU A 58 3.03 -9.64 -8.80
CA LEU A 58 4.14 -8.71 -9.01
C LEU A 58 5.31 -9.16 -8.14
N HIS A 59 6.35 -9.71 -8.74
CA HIS A 59 7.49 -10.28 -8.04
C HIS A 59 8.76 -9.42 -8.20
N LEU A 60 9.26 -8.89 -7.08
CA LEU A 60 10.46 -8.06 -7.03
C LEU A 60 11.66 -8.90 -6.61
N GLU A 61 12.60 -9.14 -7.53
CA GLU A 61 13.83 -9.86 -7.19
C GLU A 61 14.71 -9.07 -6.23
N HIS A 62 15.62 -9.79 -5.58
CA HIS A 62 16.61 -9.19 -4.69
C HIS A 62 17.44 -8.12 -5.43
N GLY A 63 17.55 -6.92 -4.83
CA GLY A 63 18.26 -5.79 -5.41
C GLY A 63 17.46 -5.00 -6.45
N SER A 64 16.20 -5.34 -6.74
CA SER A 64 15.31 -4.49 -7.51
C SER A 64 14.70 -3.38 -6.65
N ARG A 65 14.43 -2.23 -7.26
CA ARG A 65 13.71 -1.13 -6.63
C ARG A 65 12.69 -0.54 -7.59
N LEU A 66 11.42 -0.57 -7.21
CA LEU A 66 10.38 0.26 -7.81
C LEU A 66 10.37 1.59 -7.08
N LYS A 67 10.67 2.67 -7.77
CA LYS A 67 10.77 4.02 -7.20
C LYS A 67 9.66 4.91 -7.76
N ALA A 68 8.87 5.51 -6.89
CA ALA A 68 7.85 6.47 -7.28
C ALA A 68 8.47 7.68 -8.00
N SER A 69 7.85 8.10 -9.10
CA SER A 69 8.31 9.22 -9.92
C SER A 69 8.19 10.54 -9.16
N GLU A 70 9.10 11.46 -9.43
CA GLU A 70 9.00 12.86 -9.02
C GLU A 70 8.00 13.66 -9.88
N ASN A 71 7.61 13.13 -11.03
CA ASN A 71 6.66 13.79 -11.91
C ASN A 71 5.23 13.37 -11.57
N LYS A 72 4.42 14.32 -11.10
CA LYS A 72 3.03 14.08 -10.70
C LYS A 72 2.13 13.61 -11.85
N GLU A 73 2.47 13.96 -13.09
CA GLU A 73 1.73 13.53 -14.29
C GLU A 73 1.88 12.03 -14.59
N ASP A 74 2.89 11.37 -14.00
CA ASP A 74 3.06 9.93 -14.12
C ASP A 74 2.04 9.13 -13.29
N PHE A 75 1.30 9.79 -12.40
CA PHE A 75 0.32 9.13 -11.54
C PHE A 75 -1.09 9.30 -12.06
N LEU A 76 -1.77 8.18 -12.26
CA LEU A 76 -3.14 8.13 -12.72
C LEU A 76 -4.11 8.48 -11.58
N GLU A 77 -5.21 9.10 -11.93
CA GLU A 77 -6.32 9.28 -11.01
C GLU A 77 -7.01 7.95 -10.73
N VAL A 78 -7.40 7.73 -9.48
CA VAL A 78 -8.10 6.52 -9.06
C VAL A 78 -9.36 6.27 -9.90
N GLU A 79 -10.13 7.31 -10.15
CA GLU A 79 -11.35 7.22 -10.98
C GLU A 79 -11.05 6.96 -12.46
N ALA A 80 -9.98 7.56 -13.00
CA ALA A 80 -9.62 7.40 -14.41
C ALA A 80 -9.24 5.96 -14.74
N ALA A 81 -8.53 5.28 -13.84
CA ALA A 81 -8.10 3.89 -14.03
C ALA A 81 -9.29 2.91 -14.18
N TYR A 82 -10.48 3.30 -13.73
CA TYR A 82 -11.67 2.44 -13.71
C TYR A 82 -12.84 2.97 -14.55
N ARG A 83 -12.69 4.11 -15.19
CA ARG A 83 -13.77 4.74 -15.98
C ARG A 83 -14.40 3.81 -17.01
N ASP A 84 -13.62 2.92 -17.58
CA ASP A 84 -14.07 2.03 -18.66
C ASP A 84 -14.52 0.66 -18.16
N HIS A 85 -14.08 0.24 -16.97
CA HIS A 85 -14.37 -1.10 -16.43
C HIS A 85 -15.44 -1.13 -15.35
N TYR A 86 -15.61 -0.04 -14.60
CA TYR A 86 -16.42 -0.04 -13.38
C TYR A 86 -17.27 1.23 -13.25
N ARG A 87 -18.19 1.42 -14.16
CA ARG A 87 -19.13 2.56 -14.11
C ARG A 87 -20.01 2.61 -12.86
N ASP A 88 -20.00 1.58 -12.04
CA ASP A 88 -20.98 1.39 -10.97
C ASP A 88 -20.41 0.69 -9.72
N THR A 89 -19.19 1.04 -9.31
CA THR A 89 -18.68 0.52 -8.05
C THR A 89 -18.99 1.49 -6.91
N SER A 90 -19.72 0.97 -5.92
CA SER A 90 -20.07 1.68 -4.69
C SER A 90 -18.89 1.95 -3.76
N LEU A 91 -17.73 1.34 -4.02
CA LEU A 91 -16.56 1.50 -3.19
C LEU A 91 -15.97 2.90 -3.34
N LYS A 92 -16.04 3.68 -2.29
CA LYS A 92 -15.43 5.00 -2.18
C LYS A 92 -14.01 4.86 -1.61
N VAL A 93 -13.15 5.76 -1.97
CA VAL A 93 -11.79 5.82 -1.42
C VAL A 93 -11.75 6.99 -0.42
N PRO A 94 -11.11 6.84 0.74
CA PRO A 94 -10.97 7.92 1.70
C PRO A 94 -10.33 9.15 1.07
N SER A 95 -10.78 10.32 1.47
CA SER A 95 -10.21 11.58 1.02
C SER A 95 -8.90 11.86 1.77
N TYR A 96 -7.91 12.29 1.03
CA TYR A 96 -6.63 12.72 1.61
C TYR A 96 -6.39 14.23 1.40
N GLU A 97 -7.39 14.97 0.98
CA GLU A 97 -7.29 16.42 0.96
C GLU A 97 -7.11 16.95 2.38
N ASN A 98 -6.17 17.84 2.58
CA ASN A 98 -5.88 18.49 3.87
C ASN A 98 -5.45 17.57 5.01
N CYS A 99 -4.89 16.39 4.76
CA CYS A 99 -4.60 15.39 5.81
C CYS A 99 -5.84 14.98 6.63
N GLU A 100 -7.03 15.27 6.17
CA GLU A 100 -8.25 14.85 6.81
C GLU A 100 -8.69 13.50 6.24
N TYR A 101 -9.27 12.67 7.10
CA TYR A 101 -9.57 11.27 6.81
C TYR A 101 -10.76 11.07 5.89
N ASP A 102 -11.52 12.08 5.59
CA ASP A 102 -12.74 12.02 4.79
C ASP A 102 -12.56 12.37 3.31
N GLY A 103 -11.34 12.70 2.90
CA GLY A 103 -11.00 12.93 1.49
C GLY A 103 -10.70 11.64 0.72
N GLU A 104 -10.63 11.73 -0.60
CA GLU A 104 -10.27 10.62 -1.47
C GLU A 104 -8.91 10.85 -2.11
N PRO A 105 -8.01 9.83 -2.20
CA PRO A 105 -6.78 10.02 -2.94
C PRO A 105 -7.12 10.25 -4.41
N LYS A 106 -6.58 11.30 -4.97
CA LYS A 106 -6.76 11.57 -6.41
C LYS A 106 -5.94 10.61 -7.25
N ASN A 107 -4.78 10.23 -6.76
CA ASN A 107 -3.80 9.40 -7.45
C ASN A 107 -3.35 8.24 -6.54
N TYR A 108 -2.73 7.23 -7.12
CA TYR A 108 -2.19 6.07 -6.42
C TYR A 108 -0.83 5.67 -7.01
N PHE A 109 -0.03 4.93 -6.24
CA PHE A 109 1.21 4.35 -6.75
C PHE A 109 0.97 2.92 -7.26
N ILE A 110 0.65 1.97 -6.39
CA ILE A 110 0.28 0.61 -6.80
C ILE A 110 -1.13 0.32 -6.31
N MET A 111 -2.01 -0.07 -7.20
CA MET A 111 -3.40 -0.34 -6.86
C MET A 111 -3.88 -1.67 -7.44
N ALA A 112 -4.76 -2.34 -6.68
CA ALA A 112 -5.67 -3.37 -7.20
C ALA A 112 -7.08 -3.04 -6.73
N LYS A 113 -8.07 -3.27 -7.60
CA LYS A 113 -9.46 -3.01 -7.27
C LYS A 113 -10.37 -4.11 -7.82
N ASP A 114 -11.32 -4.56 -6.99
CA ASP A 114 -12.33 -5.57 -7.34
C ASP A 114 -11.69 -6.78 -8.05
N ALA A 115 -10.58 -7.25 -7.49
CA ALA A 115 -9.72 -8.29 -8.07
C ALA A 115 -9.62 -9.49 -7.13
N GLU A 116 -9.18 -10.64 -7.67
CA GLU A 116 -8.93 -11.84 -6.90
C GLU A 116 -7.55 -12.42 -7.15
N ASP A 117 -6.99 -13.14 -6.17
CA ASP A 117 -5.68 -13.79 -6.25
C ASP A 117 -4.57 -12.82 -6.65
N VAL A 118 -4.47 -11.69 -5.97
CA VAL A 118 -3.42 -10.68 -6.19
C VAL A 118 -2.26 -10.93 -5.25
N CYS A 119 -1.04 -10.91 -5.78
CA CYS A 119 0.16 -11.11 -4.98
C CYS A 119 1.22 -10.04 -5.27
N ILE A 120 1.82 -9.49 -4.21
CA ILE A 120 3.06 -8.70 -4.26
C ILE A 120 4.10 -9.47 -3.45
N SER A 121 5.23 -9.82 -4.05
CA SER A 121 6.20 -10.72 -3.42
C SER A 121 7.65 -10.41 -3.77
N GLY A 122 8.56 -11.11 -3.12
CA GLY A 122 9.99 -11.04 -3.38
C GLY A 122 10.75 -10.21 -2.36
N SER A 123 12.05 -10.03 -2.57
CA SER A 123 12.95 -9.36 -1.64
C SER A 123 13.45 -8.00 -2.15
N GLY A 124 12.79 -7.44 -3.15
CA GLY A 124 13.05 -6.10 -3.66
C GLY A 124 12.41 -5.00 -2.80
N VAL A 125 12.54 -3.78 -3.25
CA VAL A 125 12.10 -2.57 -2.53
C VAL A 125 11.05 -1.81 -3.34
N ILE A 126 9.98 -1.40 -2.67
CA ILE A 126 9.02 -0.40 -3.18
C ILE A 126 9.26 0.89 -2.39
N ASP A 127 9.54 1.96 -3.11
CA ASP A 127 10.03 3.23 -2.59
C ASP A 127 9.07 4.35 -3.01
N GLY A 128 8.38 4.94 -2.03
CA GLY A 128 7.37 5.96 -2.27
C GLY A 128 7.93 7.35 -2.56
N SER A 129 9.24 7.56 -2.48
CA SER A 129 9.89 8.86 -2.73
C SER A 129 9.21 10.02 -1.99
N GLU A 130 8.96 9.85 -0.71
CA GLU A 130 8.22 10.80 0.16
C GLU A 130 8.73 12.23 0.07
N GLU A 131 10.04 12.40 -0.24
CA GLU A 131 10.66 13.71 -0.39
C GLU A 131 10.04 14.61 -1.46
N ASN A 132 9.34 14.02 -2.42
CA ASN A 132 8.60 14.77 -3.45
C ASN A 132 7.39 15.52 -2.87
N PHE A 133 7.01 15.20 -1.64
CA PHE A 133 5.83 15.73 -0.96
C PHE A 133 6.18 16.56 0.28
N TYR A 134 7.47 16.81 0.54
CA TYR A 134 7.88 17.61 1.68
C TYR A 134 7.42 19.07 1.54
N GLY A 135 6.82 19.59 2.61
CA GLY A 135 6.62 21.01 2.85
C GLY A 135 7.68 21.54 3.82
N GLU A 136 7.27 22.35 4.79
CA GLU A 136 8.17 22.80 5.84
C GLU A 136 8.61 21.64 6.74
N ILE A 137 9.89 21.59 7.05
CA ILE A 137 10.46 20.59 7.95
C ILE A 137 10.65 21.26 9.31
N ASP A 138 9.83 20.89 10.28
CA ASP A 138 10.01 21.24 11.67
C ASP A 138 10.88 20.18 12.40
N HIS A 139 11.23 20.49 13.64
CA HIS A 139 12.05 19.64 14.50
C HIS A 139 11.45 18.25 14.72
N ASN A 140 10.12 18.17 14.78
CA ASN A 140 9.38 16.95 15.11
C ASN A 140 8.69 16.31 13.92
N PHE A 141 8.23 17.08 12.95
CA PHE A 141 7.41 16.63 11.83
C PHE A 141 7.87 17.26 10.52
N ILE A 142 7.50 16.60 9.43
CA ILE A 142 7.45 17.22 8.11
C ILE A 142 6.03 17.74 7.95
N GLU A 143 5.85 19.05 8.19
CA GLU A 143 4.56 19.72 8.05
C GLU A 143 4.35 20.23 6.62
N GLY A 144 3.12 20.64 6.33
CA GLY A 144 2.80 21.29 5.07
C GLY A 144 3.11 20.47 3.84
N THR A 145 2.88 19.16 3.91
CA THR A 145 3.09 18.28 2.77
C THR A 145 2.26 18.74 1.56
N TYR A 146 2.85 18.67 0.37
CA TYR A 146 2.17 19.04 -0.86
C TYR A 146 1.12 17.99 -1.23
N TYR A 147 -0.06 18.44 -1.60
CA TYR A 147 -1.19 17.62 -2.00
C TYR A 147 -1.39 17.59 -3.51
N PRO A 148 -1.99 16.51 -4.02
CA PRO A 148 -2.34 15.29 -3.29
C PRO A 148 -1.10 14.44 -2.98
N ARG A 149 -1.00 13.92 -1.74
CA ARG A 149 -0.04 12.87 -1.42
C ARG A 149 -0.52 11.54 -1.99
N ILE A 150 0.40 10.65 -2.33
CA ILE A 150 0.12 9.42 -3.04
C ILE A 150 0.29 8.23 -2.09
N PRO A 151 -0.79 7.46 -1.79
CA PRO A 151 -0.67 6.22 -1.02
C PRO A 151 0.17 5.21 -1.80
N MET A 152 0.95 4.39 -1.07
CA MET A 152 1.87 3.46 -1.71
C MET A 152 1.14 2.25 -2.29
N LEU A 153 0.47 1.47 -1.45
CA LEU A 153 -0.34 0.33 -1.88
C LEU A 153 -1.80 0.59 -1.52
N LEU A 154 -2.67 0.68 -2.51
CA LEU A 154 -4.11 0.81 -2.34
C LEU A 154 -4.80 -0.44 -2.88
N MET A 155 -5.29 -1.30 -1.96
CA MET A 155 -6.00 -2.53 -2.29
C MET A 155 -7.46 -2.38 -1.93
N LYS A 156 -8.35 -2.50 -2.90
CA LYS A 156 -9.77 -2.20 -2.72
C LYS A 156 -10.65 -3.34 -3.24
N GLY A 157 -11.46 -3.96 -2.36
CA GLY A 157 -12.31 -5.08 -2.73
C GLY A 157 -11.56 -6.31 -3.25
N VAL A 158 -10.30 -6.49 -2.83
CA VAL A 158 -9.48 -7.62 -3.29
C VAL A 158 -9.76 -8.85 -2.44
N GLN A 159 -9.98 -9.98 -3.10
CA GLN A 159 -10.09 -11.29 -2.46
C GLN A 159 -8.82 -12.10 -2.66
N HIS A 160 -8.39 -12.83 -1.62
CA HIS A 160 -7.14 -13.59 -1.62
C HIS A 160 -5.91 -12.72 -1.94
N LEU A 161 -5.73 -11.63 -1.16
CA LEU A 161 -4.55 -10.76 -1.28
C LEU A 161 -3.38 -11.35 -0.52
N THR A 162 -2.22 -11.42 -1.17
CA THR A 162 -0.94 -11.77 -0.51
C THR A 162 0.10 -10.68 -0.72
N ILE A 163 0.71 -10.20 0.39
CA ILE A 163 1.87 -9.29 0.34
C ILE A 163 2.96 -9.91 1.20
N ARG A 164 4.12 -10.26 0.61
CA ARG A 164 5.15 -10.97 1.36
C ARG A 164 6.58 -10.59 1.00
N GLU A 165 7.42 -10.55 2.04
CA GLU A 165 8.90 -10.47 1.98
C GLU A 165 9.45 -9.14 1.41
N VAL A 166 8.65 -8.32 0.74
CA VAL A 166 9.06 -7.03 0.18
C VAL A 166 9.39 -6.00 1.26
N THR A 167 10.26 -5.07 0.92
CA THR A 167 10.51 -3.87 1.73
C THR A 167 9.75 -2.69 1.13
N LEU A 168 8.92 -2.04 1.95
CA LEU A 168 8.20 -0.80 1.63
C LEU A 168 8.88 0.33 2.38
N THR A 169 9.20 1.43 1.71
CA THR A 169 9.94 2.52 2.36
C THR A 169 9.54 3.88 1.79
N ARG A 170 9.71 4.90 2.62
CA ARG A 170 9.50 6.31 2.25
C ARG A 170 8.12 6.57 1.65
N SER A 171 7.07 6.04 2.31
CA SER A 171 5.71 6.31 1.90
C SER A 171 5.34 7.76 2.17
N ALA A 172 4.73 8.41 1.19
CA ALA A 172 4.26 9.79 1.32
C ALA A 172 2.93 9.88 2.11
N PHE A 173 2.23 8.78 2.24
CA PHE A 173 0.94 8.64 2.95
C PHE A 173 0.78 7.19 3.43
N TRP A 174 -0.42 6.75 3.83
CA TRP A 174 -0.69 5.38 4.28
C TRP A 174 -0.02 4.35 3.37
N THR A 175 0.77 3.47 3.98
CA THR A 175 1.67 2.60 3.20
C THR A 175 0.95 1.42 2.59
N VAL A 176 0.19 0.67 3.38
CA VAL A 176 -0.62 -0.48 2.91
C VAL A 176 -2.06 -0.25 3.32
N HIS A 177 -2.82 0.40 2.47
CA HIS A 177 -4.23 0.66 2.71
C HIS A 177 -5.09 -0.38 1.98
N MET A 178 -5.86 -1.12 2.75
CA MET A 178 -6.76 -2.17 2.26
C MET A 178 -8.20 -1.80 2.61
N VAL A 179 -9.07 -1.70 1.62
CA VAL A 179 -10.48 -1.35 1.80
C VAL A 179 -11.35 -2.53 1.37
N GLY A 180 -12.12 -3.10 2.28
CA GLY A 180 -13.04 -4.21 1.99
C GLY A 180 -12.39 -5.47 1.45
N CYS A 181 -11.10 -5.68 1.72
CA CYS A 181 -10.39 -6.87 1.29
C CYS A 181 -10.74 -8.08 2.15
N GLN A 182 -10.72 -9.27 1.55
CA GLN A 182 -10.99 -10.54 2.24
C GLN A 182 -9.89 -11.57 2.00
N ASP A 183 -9.69 -12.44 3.01
CA ASP A 183 -8.71 -13.52 2.95
C ASP A 183 -7.29 -13.02 2.62
N VAL A 184 -6.83 -12.09 3.46
CA VAL A 184 -5.56 -11.38 3.28
C VAL A 184 -4.44 -12.04 4.07
N LEU A 185 -3.28 -12.18 3.44
CA LEU A 185 -2.03 -12.56 4.08
C LEU A 185 -0.96 -11.49 3.85
N ILE A 186 -0.46 -10.90 4.94
CA ILE A 186 0.73 -10.06 4.94
C ILE A 186 1.79 -10.77 5.77
N ASP A 187 2.90 -11.17 5.17
CA ASP A 187 3.90 -11.99 5.84
C ASP A 187 5.34 -11.57 5.53
N GLY A 188 6.11 -11.36 6.57
CA GLY A 188 7.55 -11.10 6.47
C GLY A 188 7.95 -9.79 5.79
N ILE A 189 7.02 -8.84 5.62
CA ILE A 189 7.34 -7.56 5.02
C ILE A 189 8.08 -6.64 5.99
N ARG A 190 8.82 -5.70 5.42
CA ARG A 190 9.45 -4.61 6.17
C ARG A 190 8.86 -3.29 5.71
N ILE A 191 8.37 -2.49 6.64
CA ILE A 191 7.98 -1.09 6.39
C ILE A 191 8.97 -0.21 7.12
N LEU A 192 9.71 0.61 6.37
CA LEU A 192 10.77 1.46 6.88
C LEU A 192 10.50 2.92 6.45
N ASN A 193 9.52 3.53 7.08
CA ASN A 193 9.16 4.91 6.80
C ASN A 193 9.99 5.90 7.62
N ASN A 194 10.01 7.14 7.18
CA ASN A 194 10.61 8.23 7.90
C ASN A 194 9.78 8.56 9.15
N LEU A 195 10.40 8.50 10.32
CA LEU A 195 9.75 8.74 11.61
C LEU A 195 9.33 10.21 11.86
N LYS A 196 9.39 11.05 10.83
CA LYS A 196 8.89 12.43 10.85
C LYS A 196 7.79 12.67 9.81
N MET A 197 7.57 11.75 8.88
CA MET A 197 6.57 11.92 7.82
C MET A 197 5.17 11.69 8.36
N VAL A 198 4.34 12.70 8.32
CA VAL A 198 2.95 12.63 8.84
C VAL A 198 2.10 11.66 8.01
N ASN A 199 1.19 10.95 8.66
CA ASN A 199 0.25 10.00 8.05
C ASN A 199 0.91 8.93 7.18
N CYS A 200 2.10 8.49 7.53
CA CYS A 200 2.75 7.36 6.87
C CYS A 200 2.48 6.04 7.60
N ASP A 201 1.21 5.82 7.97
CA ASP A 201 0.75 4.60 8.63
C ASP A 201 1.31 3.36 7.93
N GLY A 202 1.54 2.29 8.68
CA GLY A 202 2.13 1.08 8.12
C GLY A 202 1.12 0.23 7.38
N ILE A 203 0.15 -0.34 8.11
CA ILE A 203 -0.87 -1.24 7.54
C ILE A 203 -2.23 -0.83 8.06
N ASP A 204 -3.14 -0.50 7.15
CA ASP A 204 -4.48 0.00 7.40
C ASP A 204 -5.56 -0.97 6.86
N PRO A 205 -5.96 -2.01 7.62
CA PRO A 205 -7.15 -2.78 7.29
C PRO A 205 -8.41 -1.96 7.56
N ASP A 206 -9.10 -1.54 6.49
CA ASP A 206 -10.33 -0.76 6.52
C ASP A 206 -11.50 -1.63 6.02
N HIS A 207 -12.47 -1.94 6.91
CA HIS A 207 -13.56 -2.88 6.63
C HIS A 207 -13.11 -4.25 6.08
N CYS A 208 -11.91 -4.70 6.44
CA CYS A 208 -11.34 -5.96 5.97
C CYS A 208 -11.79 -7.16 6.81
N ARG A 209 -11.74 -8.36 6.21
CA ARG A 209 -12.11 -9.61 6.87
C ARG A 209 -11.10 -10.71 6.62
N ASN A 210 -10.90 -11.58 7.63
CA ASN A 210 -10.00 -12.73 7.56
C ASN A 210 -8.56 -12.32 7.21
N VAL A 211 -7.98 -11.40 7.99
CA VAL A 211 -6.65 -10.85 7.74
C VAL A 211 -5.62 -11.48 8.66
N ARG A 212 -4.49 -11.88 8.12
CA ARG A 212 -3.31 -12.35 8.87
C ARG A 212 -2.13 -11.45 8.55
N ILE A 213 -1.56 -10.85 9.59
CA ILE A 213 -0.36 -10.00 9.52
C ILE A 213 0.69 -10.65 10.40
N ASN A 214 1.73 -11.24 9.81
CA ASN A 214 2.69 -12.03 10.53
C ASN A 214 4.13 -11.65 10.19
N ASN A 215 5.05 -11.82 11.16
CA ASN A 215 6.49 -11.73 10.95
C ASN A 215 6.97 -10.39 10.36
N CYS A 216 6.20 -9.32 10.52
CA CYS A 216 6.50 -8.03 9.93
C CYS A 216 7.40 -7.17 10.83
N HIS A 217 8.24 -6.34 10.20
CA HIS A 217 8.97 -5.28 10.89
C HIS A 217 8.48 -3.92 10.39
N ILE A 218 7.93 -3.09 11.28
CA ILE A 218 7.30 -1.82 10.91
C ILE A 218 7.88 -0.67 11.71
N GLU A 219 8.41 0.32 11.00
CA GLU A 219 8.81 1.63 11.52
C GLU A 219 7.98 2.71 10.80
N SER A 220 7.19 3.49 11.56
CA SER A 220 6.29 4.51 11.01
C SER A 220 6.24 5.76 11.90
N ALA A 221 6.09 6.93 11.32
CA ALA A 221 5.86 8.15 12.09
C ALA A 221 4.40 8.27 12.56
N ASP A 222 3.49 7.62 11.88
CA ASP A 222 2.11 7.44 12.35
C ASP A 222 1.90 5.99 12.82
N ASP A 223 0.70 5.47 12.82
CA ASP A 223 0.38 4.18 13.43
C ASP A 223 1.01 3.01 12.65
N CYS A 224 1.56 1.99 13.35
CA CYS A 224 2.14 0.85 12.63
C CYS A 224 1.08 -0.05 12.02
N ILE A 225 0.06 -0.44 12.79
CA ILE A 225 -1.08 -1.22 12.31
C ILE A 225 -2.33 -0.57 12.89
N VAL A 226 -3.22 -0.11 12.03
CA VAL A 226 -4.43 0.58 12.45
C VAL A 226 -5.67 0.01 11.78
N PHE A 227 -6.57 -0.52 12.57
CA PHE A 227 -7.86 -1.03 12.11
C PHE A 227 -8.83 0.13 11.92
N LYS A 228 -9.44 0.21 10.75
CA LYS A 228 -10.33 1.29 10.37
C LYS A 228 -11.69 0.78 9.91
N THR A 229 -12.70 1.62 10.08
CA THR A 229 -14.00 1.50 9.43
C THR A 229 -14.43 2.89 8.99
N THR A 230 -14.04 3.27 7.76
CA THR A 230 -14.28 4.62 7.23
C THR A 230 -15.75 4.84 6.86
N GLU A 231 -16.25 6.05 7.08
CA GLU A 231 -17.67 6.39 6.86
C GLU A 231 -18.11 6.17 5.42
N LYS A 232 -17.26 6.50 4.46
CA LYS A 232 -17.56 6.34 3.02
C LYS A 232 -17.71 4.88 2.58
N ASN A 233 -17.22 3.94 3.38
CA ASN A 233 -17.25 2.51 3.12
C ASN A 233 -18.07 1.74 4.18
N ALA A 234 -18.95 2.42 4.91
CA ALA A 234 -19.74 1.84 6.02
C ALA A 234 -20.63 0.66 5.59
N ASP A 235 -21.05 0.62 4.36
CA ASP A 235 -21.82 -0.47 3.74
C ASP A 235 -21.05 -1.79 3.63
N LEU A 236 -19.72 -1.77 3.72
CA LEU A 236 -18.89 -2.97 3.76
C LEU A 236 -18.94 -3.70 5.11
N GLY A 237 -19.47 -3.05 6.16
CA GLY A 237 -19.68 -3.65 7.47
C GLY A 237 -18.42 -3.68 8.35
N PRO A 238 -18.28 -4.67 9.25
CA PRO A 238 -17.23 -4.68 10.25
C PRO A 238 -15.83 -4.93 9.69
N CYS A 239 -14.82 -4.48 10.43
CA CYS A 239 -13.44 -4.93 10.28
C CYS A 239 -13.22 -6.11 11.25
N GLU A 240 -13.04 -7.35 10.74
CA GLU A 240 -13.17 -8.53 11.60
C GLU A 240 -12.28 -9.73 11.22
N ASN A 241 -12.12 -10.64 12.21
CA ASN A 241 -11.37 -11.88 12.09
C ASN A 241 -9.91 -11.62 11.70
N ILE A 242 -9.20 -10.83 12.50
CA ILE A 242 -7.83 -10.39 12.20
C ILE A 242 -6.86 -10.95 13.25
N VAL A 243 -5.76 -11.50 12.76
CA VAL A 243 -4.65 -11.94 13.61
C VAL A 243 -3.39 -11.18 13.23
N VAL A 244 -2.77 -10.54 14.23
CA VAL A 244 -1.44 -9.93 14.14
C VAL A 244 -0.49 -10.72 15.03
N SER A 245 0.61 -11.25 14.49
CA SER A 245 1.55 -12.03 15.27
C SER A 245 3.01 -11.89 14.85
N ASN A 246 3.91 -12.07 15.81
CA ASN A 246 5.38 -12.11 15.58
C ASN A 246 5.93 -10.82 14.92
N CYS A 247 5.33 -9.67 15.16
CA CYS A 247 5.74 -8.40 14.57
C CYS A 247 6.62 -7.59 15.52
N THR A 248 7.52 -6.78 14.95
CA THR A 248 8.27 -5.75 15.68
C THR A 248 7.81 -4.38 15.21
N LEU A 249 7.34 -3.54 16.15
CA LEU A 249 6.63 -2.31 15.86
C LEU A 249 7.30 -1.12 16.56
N THR A 250 7.64 -0.09 15.79
CA THR A 250 8.16 1.20 16.27
C THR A 250 7.35 2.32 15.63
N SER A 251 6.81 3.24 16.43
CA SER A 251 6.00 4.35 15.93
C SER A 251 6.17 5.61 16.76
N THR A 252 6.16 6.77 16.14
CA THR A 252 6.03 8.04 16.88
C THR A 252 4.59 8.35 17.27
N SER A 253 3.61 7.57 16.81
CA SER A 253 2.20 7.58 17.20
C SER A 253 1.83 6.31 17.97
N ALA A 254 1.12 5.35 17.40
CA ALA A 254 0.75 4.11 18.06
C ALA A 254 1.26 2.87 17.32
N ALA A 255 1.66 1.84 18.08
CA ALA A 255 2.03 0.57 17.48
C ALA A 255 0.79 -0.18 16.94
N ILE A 256 -0.29 -0.20 17.71
CA ILE A 256 -1.60 -0.77 17.35
C ILE A 256 -2.66 0.28 17.64
N LYS A 257 -3.58 0.49 16.69
CA LYS A 257 -4.66 1.46 16.89
C LYS A 257 -5.99 0.98 16.32
N PHE A 258 -7.08 1.46 16.91
CA PHE A 258 -8.44 1.31 16.42
C PHE A 258 -8.99 2.70 16.06
N GLY A 259 -9.30 2.93 14.79
CA GLY A 259 -9.77 4.24 14.32
C GLY A 259 -8.59 5.17 13.94
N THR A 260 -8.81 6.47 13.90
CA THR A 260 -9.97 7.32 14.31
C THR A 260 -11.31 6.91 13.67
N GLU A 261 -11.31 6.54 12.40
CA GLU A 261 -12.51 6.13 11.69
C GLU A 261 -13.08 4.83 12.29
N SER A 262 -14.25 4.92 12.91
CA SER A 262 -14.85 3.85 13.70
C SER A 262 -16.38 3.87 13.56
N VAL A 263 -16.88 3.82 12.30
CA VAL A 263 -18.32 3.88 12.04
C VAL A 263 -19.00 2.50 12.08
N SER A 264 -18.20 1.42 11.97
CA SER A 264 -18.66 0.03 12.09
C SER A 264 -17.87 -0.70 13.16
N ASP A 265 -18.27 -1.92 13.49
CA ASP A 265 -17.67 -2.71 14.56
C ASP A 265 -16.27 -3.23 14.20
N PHE A 266 -15.46 -3.38 15.23
CA PHE A 266 -14.23 -4.19 15.22
C PHE A 266 -14.49 -5.50 15.96
N ARG A 267 -14.28 -6.66 15.32
CA ARG A 267 -14.63 -7.96 15.91
C ARG A 267 -13.51 -8.98 15.74
N ASN A 268 -13.34 -9.83 16.75
CA ASN A 268 -12.44 -10.99 16.67
C ASN A 268 -11.03 -10.63 16.24
N ILE A 269 -10.42 -9.63 16.88
CA ILE A 269 -9.06 -9.17 16.58
C ILE A 269 -8.12 -9.66 17.67
N THR A 270 -7.05 -10.33 17.27
CA THR A 270 -6.02 -10.85 18.18
C THR A 270 -4.66 -10.28 17.80
N VAL A 271 -3.95 -9.71 18.76
CA VAL A 271 -2.56 -9.29 18.63
C VAL A 271 -1.73 -10.09 19.63
N THR A 272 -0.74 -10.84 19.17
CA THR A 272 0.04 -11.73 20.01
C THR A 272 1.51 -11.82 19.61
N ASN A 273 2.37 -12.10 20.57
CA ASN A 273 3.80 -12.32 20.35
C ASN A 273 4.50 -11.20 19.57
N CYS A 274 4.12 -9.96 19.83
CA CYS A 274 4.70 -8.76 19.18
C CYS A 274 5.65 -8.04 20.14
N VAL A 275 6.72 -7.48 19.59
CA VAL A 275 7.62 -6.57 20.30
C VAL A 275 7.28 -5.13 19.92
N ILE A 276 6.86 -4.35 20.91
CA ILE A 276 6.56 -2.92 20.75
C ILE A 276 7.65 -2.15 21.46
N SER A 277 8.38 -1.32 20.75
CA SER A 277 9.47 -0.53 21.33
C SER A 277 9.60 0.84 20.67
N ARG A 278 10.09 1.81 21.46
CA ARG A 278 10.32 3.18 20.99
C ARG A 278 9.07 3.79 20.34
N THR A 279 7.92 3.55 20.92
CA THR A 279 6.64 4.05 20.45
C THR A 279 6.01 4.99 21.45
N ASN A 280 5.25 5.98 20.99
CA ASN A 280 4.54 6.90 21.87
C ASN A 280 3.38 6.20 22.59
N ARG A 281 2.62 5.36 21.88
CA ARG A 281 1.52 4.57 22.44
C ARG A 281 1.65 3.10 21.98
N GLY A 282 1.51 2.18 22.92
CA GLY A 282 1.54 0.75 22.59
C GLY A 282 0.26 0.32 21.86
N ILE A 283 -0.89 0.61 22.48
CA ILE A 283 -2.23 0.35 21.94
C ILE A 283 -3.07 1.62 22.17
N SER A 284 -3.84 2.02 21.18
CA SER A 284 -4.66 3.24 21.22
C SER A 284 -6.05 3.03 20.63
#